data_04de42ef3fb83483878fb58c13d95d21
#
_entry.id   04de42ef3fb83483878fb58c13d95d21
#
_cell.length_a   1.000
_cell.length_b   1.000
_cell.length_c   1.000
_cell.angle_alpha   90.00
_cell.angle_beta   90.00
_cell.angle_gamma   90.00
#
_symmetry.space_group_name_H-M   'P 1'
#
loop_
_entity.id
_entity.type
_entity.pdbx_description
1 polymer ?
#
loop_
_entity_poly.entity_id
_entity_poly.type
_entity_poly.pdbx_seq_one_letter_code
_entity_poly.pdbx_strand_id
1 'polypeptide(L)'
;MQDFTIESLDAKEVLTYRHEFAATPQEIYNAFIDPKLFIKWFGPKDWNVVPNTLTLEPVNGGRKQFVMKHRHNPKFQAPMYMRFIAMKEPELLEYREALPTPQGQPSDTLVALRIELEEGTAITEDGVGKGTILKLTQGPLPQEVHEQTLTSWKDSFVGLTKLLDASK
;
A
#
# COMPACT_ATOMS: atom_id res chain seq x y z
N MET A 1 23.70 -3.76 2.88
CA MET A 1 22.32 -4.18 2.63
C MET A 1 22.21 -4.68 1.20
N GLN A 2 21.73 -5.90 1.01
CA GLN A 2 21.53 -6.45 -0.33
C GLN A 2 20.07 -6.26 -0.73
N ASP A 3 19.86 -5.67 -1.90
CA ASP A 3 18.54 -5.66 -2.49
C ASP A 3 18.25 -7.03 -3.12
N PHE A 4 16.97 -7.29 -3.33
CA PHE A 4 16.48 -8.55 -3.88
C PHE A 4 15.31 -8.25 -4.81
N THR A 5 14.91 -9.24 -5.61
CA THR A 5 13.69 -9.13 -6.42
C THR A 5 12.61 -10.01 -5.83
N ILE A 6 11.35 -9.61 -6.01
CA ILE A 6 10.21 -10.41 -5.56
C ILE A 6 10.27 -11.82 -6.17
N GLU A 7 10.69 -11.91 -7.45
CA GLU A 7 10.78 -13.17 -8.17
C GLU A 7 11.81 -14.13 -7.58
N SER A 8 12.80 -13.62 -6.82
CA SER A 8 13.81 -14.43 -6.18
C SER A 8 13.38 -15.02 -4.84
N LEU A 9 12.23 -14.60 -4.32
CA LEU A 9 11.75 -15.03 -3.01
C LEU A 9 11.10 -16.41 -3.07
N ASP A 10 11.13 -17.13 -1.93
CA ASP A 10 10.38 -18.37 -1.77
C ASP A 10 8.88 -18.05 -1.86
N ALA A 11 8.16 -18.78 -2.73
CA ALA A 11 6.74 -18.55 -2.93
C ALA A 11 5.92 -18.58 -1.63
N LYS A 12 6.36 -19.37 -0.65
CA LYS A 12 5.70 -19.49 0.66
C LYS A 12 5.80 -18.21 1.47
N GLU A 13 6.78 -17.37 1.18
CA GLU A 13 7.00 -16.10 1.89
C GLU A 13 6.42 -14.91 1.15
N VAL A 14 5.69 -15.13 0.06
CA VAL A 14 5.13 -14.06 -0.75
C VAL A 14 3.61 -14.06 -0.63
N LEU A 15 3.09 -12.92 -0.17
CA LEU A 15 1.66 -12.68 -0.14
C LEU A 15 1.25 -12.09 -1.49
N THR A 16 0.21 -12.65 -2.11
CA THR A 16 -0.38 -12.13 -3.34
C THR A 16 -1.87 -11.89 -3.12
N TYR A 17 -2.36 -10.71 -3.51
CA TYR A 17 -3.76 -10.36 -3.36
C TYR A 17 -4.24 -9.56 -4.56
N ARG A 18 -5.43 -9.88 -5.05
CA ARG A 18 -6.08 -9.16 -6.14
C ARG A 18 -7.33 -8.48 -5.61
N HIS A 19 -7.54 -7.24 -6.01
CA HIS A 19 -8.71 -6.47 -5.63
C HIS A 19 -9.22 -5.68 -6.84
N GLU A 20 -10.54 -5.60 -7.00
CA GLU A 20 -11.16 -4.86 -8.08
C GLU A 20 -11.73 -3.55 -7.57
N PHE A 21 -11.46 -2.46 -8.29
CA PHE A 21 -12.00 -1.14 -7.97
C PHE A 21 -12.82 -0.62 -9.14
N ALA A 22 -13.92 0.08 -8.83
CA ALA A 22 -14.73 0.80 -9.82
C ALA A 22 -14.15 2.19 -10.08
N ALA A 23 -12.88 2.23 -10.47
CA ALA A 23 -12.12 3.45 -10.71
C ALA A 23 -11.03 3.15 -11.75
N THR A 24 -10.50 4.18 -12.39
CA THR A 24 -9.44 4.01 -13.38
C THR A 24 -8.09 3.74 -12.72
N PRO A 25 -7.15 3.09 -13.43
CA PRO A 25 -5.79 2.93 -12.91
C PRO A 25 -5.16 4.26 -12.49
N GLN A 26 -5.39 5.33 -13.25
CA GLN A 26 -4.83 6.63 -12.91
C GLN A 26 -5.35 7.17 -11.59
N GLU A 27 -6.65 7.00 -11.33
CA GLU A 27 -7.24 7.44 -10.06
C GLU A 27 -6.64 6.68 -8.88
N ILE A 28 -6.43 5.37 -9.03
CA ILE A 28 -5.84 4.55 -7.98
C ILE A 28 -4.36 4.90 -7.80
N TYR A 29 -3.64 5.02 -8.89
CA TYR A 29 -2.22 5.41 -8.86
C TYR A 29 -2.04 6.72 -8.09
N ASN A 30 -2.88 7.73 -8.41
CA ASN A 30 -2.84 9.02 -7.74
C ASN A 30 -3.10 8.89 -6.23
N ALA A 31 -3.99 7.99 -5.82
CA ALA A 31 -4.29 7.78 -4.40
C ALA A 31 -3.08 7.26 -3.62
N PHE A 32 -2.14 6.57 -4.28
CA PHE A 32 -0.92 6.08 -3.66
C PHE A 32 0.19 7.14 -3.60
N ILE A 33 0.24 8.07 -4.55
CA ILE A 33 1.38 8.99 -4.69
C ILE A 33 1.07 10.45 -4.33
N ASP A 34 -0.21 10.82 -4.23
CA ASP A 34 -0.60 12.17 -3.83
C ASP A 34 -0.74 12.20 -2.30
N PRO A 35 0.07 13.01 -1.60
CA PRO A 35 0.03 13.05 -0.14
C PRO A 35 -1.34 13.45 0.40
N LYS A 36 -2.07 14.31 -0.28
CA LYS A 36 -3.41 14.73 0.14
C LYS A 36 -4.43 13.61 0.09
N LEU A 37 -4.27 12.70 -0.87
CA LEU A 37 -5.15 11.54 -1.02
C LEU A 37 -4.72 10.40 -0.10
N PHE A 38 -3.42 10.10 -0.07
CA PHE A 38 -2.88 8.97 0.67
C PHE A 38 -3.26 9.00 2.14
N ILE A 39 -3.18 10.14 2.80
CA ILE A 39 -3.50 10.27 4.22
C ILE A 39 -4.98 10.00 4.54
N LYS A 40 -5.85 10.05 3.53
CA LYS A 40 -7.30 9.89 3.73
C LYS A 40 -7.74 8.44 3.77
N TRP A 41 -6.97 7.54 3.18
CA TRP A 41 -7.47 6.16 3.04
C TRP A 41 -6.56 5.09 3.64
N PHE A 42 -5.27 5.34 3.74
CA PHE A 42 -4.33 4.29 4.10
C PHE A 42 -4.43 3.94 5.58
N GLY A 43 -4.45 2.63 5.85
CA GLY A 43 -4.41 2.07 7.19
C GLY A 43 -5.46 0.99 7.40
N PRO A 44 -5.13 -0.04 8.20
CA PRO A 44 -6.11 -1.02 8.62
C PRO A 44 -7.12 -0.37 9.56
N LYS A 45 -8.15 -1.11 9.90
CA LYS A 45 -9.23 -0.62 10.76
C LYS A 45 -8.65 0.00 12.04
N ASP A 46 -9.13 1.20 12.38
CA ASP A 46 -8.74 1.98 13.56
C ASP A 46 -7.33 2.55 13.54
N TRP A 47 -6.63 2.46 12.42
CA TRP A 47 -5.33 3.09 12.24
C TRP A 47 -5.40 4.17 11.17
N ASN A 48 -4.72 5.29 11.42
CA ASN A 48 -4.67 6.40 10.48
C ASN A 48 -3.25 6.92 10.33
N VAL A 49 -2.95 7.44 9.14
CA VAL A 49 -1.70 8.17 8.90
C VAL A 49 -1.78 9.51 9.64
N VAL A 50 -0.73 9.83 10.39
CA VAL A 50 -0.60 11.15 11.02
C VAL A 50 -0.12 12.13 9.95
N PRO A 51 -0.95 13.09 9.50
CA PRO A 51 -0.66 13.83 8.27
C PRO A 51 0.66 14.59 8.26
N ASN A 52 1.03 15.21 9.35
CA ASN A 52 2.26 16.02 9.43
C ASN A 52 3.54 15.18 9.50
N THR A 53 3.42 13.86 9.58
CA THR A 53 4.57 12.96 9.58
C THR A 53 4.92 12.45 8.19
N LEU A 54 4.06 12.68 7.20
CA LEU A 54 4.24 12.12 5.86
C LEU A 54 5.30 12.87 5.07
N THR A 55 6.32 12.13 4.64
CA THR A 55 7.25 12.53 3.59
C THR A 55 6.97 11.61 2.41
N LEU A 56 6.53 12.18 1.30
CA LEU A 56 6.21 11.42 0.10
C LEU A 56 6.86 12.09 -1.10
N GLU A 57 7.90 11.45 -1.62
CA GLU A 57 8.67 11.91 -2.77
C GLU A 57 8.39 10.92 -3.91
N PRO A 58 7.42 11.20 -4.80
CA PRO A 58 6.95 10.21 -5.79
C PRO A 58 7.87 10.15 -7.01
N VAL A 59 9.08 9.73 -6.80
CA VAL A 59 10.12 9.53 -7.81
C VAL A 59 10.90 8.27 -7.48
N ASN A 60 11.57 7.68 -8.46
CA ASN A 60 12.45 6.54 -8.22
C ASN A 60 13.51 6.90 -7.19
N GLY A 61 13.67 6.08 -6.17
CA GLY A 61 14.57 6.34 -5.05
C GLY A 61 14.00 7.25 -3.99
N GLY A 62 12.82 7.83 -4.22
CA GLY A 62 12.17 8.74 -3.27
C GLY A 62 11.64 8.04 -2.04
N ARG A 63 11.47 8.82 -0.98
CA ARG A 63 10.99 8.30 0.30
C ARG A 63 9.48 8.35 0.38
N LYS A 64 8.91 7.37 1.09
CA LYS A 64 7.52 7.40 1.52
C LYS A 64 7.52 6.95 2.98
N GLN A 65 7.61 7.92 3.88
CA GLN A 65 7.78 7.69 5.31
C GLN A 65 6.68 8.41 6.08
N PHE A 66 6.13 7.73 7.07
CA PHE A 66 5.04 8.29 7.87
C PHE A 66 4.87 7.50 9.15
N VAL A 67 4.06 8.04 10.06
CA VAL A 67 3.69 7.36 11.30
C VAL A 67 2.19 7.05 11.26
N MET A 68 1.85 5.80 11.57
CA MET A 68 0.47 5.38 11.79
C MET A 68 0.15 5.50 13.26
N LYS A 69 -1.09 5.85 13.58
CA LYS A 69 -1.54 6.02 14.96
C LYS A 69 -2.88 5.32 15.15
N HIS A 70 -3.02 4.60 16.26
CA HIS A 70 -4.27 3.93 16.57
C HIS A 70 -5.31 4.93 17.08
N ARG A 71 -6.53 4.85 16.54
CA ARG A 71 -7.61 5.79 16.84
C ARG A 71 -8.00 5.80 18.32
N HIS A 72 -8.09 4.63 18.93
CA HIS A 72 -8.58 4.48 20.30
C HIS A 72 -7.45 4.47 21.34
N ASN A 73 -6.22 4.33 20.92
CA ASN A 73 -5.07 4.35 21.81
C ASN A 73 -3.89 5.09 21.14
N PRO A 74 -3.83 6.42 21.31
CA PRO A 74 -2.81 7.24 20.64
C PRO A 74 -1.37 6.91 20.99
N LYS A 75 -1.13 6.12 22.05
CA LYS A 75 0.21 5.65 22.39
C LYS A 75 0.68 4.57 21.42
N PHE A 76 -0.22 3.88 20.74
CA PHE A 76 0.13 2.89 19.73
C PHE A 76 0.42 3.62 18.43
N GLN A 77 1.68 3.62 18.06
CA GLN A 77 2.16 4.25 16.83
C GLN A 77 3.06 3.27 16.09
N ALA A 78 3.00 3.32 14.78
CA ALA A 78 3.81 2.46 13.92
C ALA A 78 4.49 3.33 12.86
N PRO A 79 5.82 3.50 12.95
CA PRO A 79 6.55 4.20 11.90
C PRO A 79 6.68 3.31 10.67
N MET A 80 6.54 3.91 9.50
CA MET A 80 6.66 3.23 8.21
C MET A 80 7.77 3.88 7.40
N TYR A 81 8.71 3.08 6.93
CA TYR A 81 9.87 3.55 6.18
C TYR A 81 9.89 2.85 4.83
N MET A 82 9.42 3.55 3.80
CA MET A 82 9.36 2.99 2.45
C MET A 82 10.15 3.85 1.47
N ARG A 83 10.61 3.22 0.40
CA ARG A 83 11.33 3.88 -0.68
C ARG A 83 10.82 3.33 -2.01
N PHE A 84 10.54 4.23 -2.95
CA PHE A 84 10.16 3.82 -4.31
C PHE A 84 11.40 3.26 -5.01
N ILE A 85 11.27 2.07 -5.61
CA ILE A 85 12.35 1.50 -6.43
C ILE A 85 11.98 1.36 -7.89
N ALA A 86 10.67 1.35 -8.22
CA ALA A 86 10.20 1.33 -9.59
C ALA A 86 8.85 2.01 -9.67
N MET A 87 8.67 2.81 -10.70
CA MET A 87 7.43 3.51 -10.98
C MET A 87 7.18 3.51 -12.48
N LYS A 88 5.97 3.14 -12.87
CA LYS A 88 5.50 3.28 -14.25
C LYS A 88 4.04 3.70 -14.19
N GLU A 89 3.80 4.97 -14.39
CA GLU A 89 2.46 5.54 -14.28
C GLU A 89 1.59 5.15 -15.48
N PRO A 90 0.37 4.69 -15.27
CA PRO A 90 -0.33 4.42 -14.01
C PRO A 90 -0.32 2.92 -13.64
N GLU A 91 0.64 2.15 -14.09
CA GLU A 91 0.61 0.69 -14.09
C GLU A 91 1.34 0.04 -12.93
N LEU A 92 2.39 0.68 -12.41
CA LEU A 92 3.31 0.01 -11.48
C LEU A 92 3.84 0.96 -10.42
N LEU A 93 3.79 0.49 -9.18
CA LEU A 93 4.53 1.06 -8.05
C LEU A 93 5.20 -0.09 -7.31
N GLU A 94 6.51 0.02 -7.10
CA GLU A 94 7.21 -0.96 -6.30
C GLU A 94 8.06 -0.26 -5.26
N TYR A 95 7.98 -0.78 -4.04
CA TYR A 95 8.63 -0.23 -2.85
C TYR A 95 9.53 -1.23 -2.18
N ARG A 96 10.48 -0.71 -1.40
CA ARG A 96 11.10 -1.46 -0.32
C ARG A 96 10.73 -0.79 0.99
N GLU A 97 10.26 -1.59 1.93
CA GLU A 97 9.92 -1.16 3.29
C GLU A 97 10.99 -1.68 4.23
N ALA A 98 11.61 -0.77 5.00
CA ALA A 98 12.51 -1.17 6.09
C ALA A 98 11.68 -1.34 7.34
N LEU A 99 11.68 -2.55 7.90
CA LEU A 99 10.93 -2.82 9.13
C LEU A 99 11.55 -2.04 10.30
N PRO A 100 10.74 -1.50 11.21
CA PRO A 100 11.30 -0.72 12.31
C PRO A 100 12.00 -1.61 13.34
N THR A 101 13.03 -1.04 13.98
CA THR A 101 13.67 -1.64 15.15
C THR A 101 12.77 -1.46 16.36
N PRO A 102 13.07 -2.14 17.51
CA PRO A 102 12.32 -1.90 18.75
C PRO A 102 12.32 -0.45 19.19
N GLN A 103 13.31 0.34 18.76
CA GLN A 103 13.41 1.76 19.07
C GLN A 103 12.71 2.64 18.03
N GLY A 104 12.05 2.05 17.04
CA GLY A 104 11.30 2.78 16.03
C GLY A 104 12.15 3.35 14.89
N GLN A 105 13.40 2.91 14.74
CA GLN A 105 14.28 3.33 13.65
C GLN A 105 14.25 2.31 12.51
N PRO A 106 14.54 2.70 11.26
CA PRO A 106 14.57 1.73 10.16
C PRO A 106 15.69 0.71 10.37
N SER A 107 15.36 -0.57 10.15
CA SER A 107 16.33 -1.66 10.24
C SER A 107 16.83 -2.05 8.85
N ASP A 108 17.73 -3.04 8.81
CA ASP A 108 18.21 -3.60 7.54
C ASP A 108 17.30 -4.70 6.99
N THR A 109 16.23 -5.03 7.70
CA THR A 109 15.25 -6.01 7.23
C THR A 109 14.28 -5.35 6.26
N LEU A 110 14.34 -5.77 4.99
CA LEU A 110 13.52 -5.20 3.94
C LEU A 110 12.39 -6.13 3.53
N VAL A 111 11.23 -5.53 3.26
CA VAL A 111 10.08 -6.21 2.65
C VAL A 111 9.75 -5.47 1.36
N ALA A 112 9.58 -6.23 0.28
CA ALA A 112 9.16 -5.65 -1.00
C ALA A 112 7.65 -5.55 -1.04
N LEU A 113 7.16 -4.46 -1.64
CA LEU A 113 5.74 -4.28 -1.94
C LEU A 113 5.63 -3.85 -3.39
N ARG A 114 4.85 -4.60 -4.17
CA ARG A 114 4.60 -4.28 -5.58
C ARG A 114 3.10 -4.11 -5.79
N ILE A 115 2.72 -3.00 -6.39
CA ILE A 115 1.35 -2.71 -6.78
C ILE A 115 1.31 -2.63 -8.30
N GLU A 116 0.52 -3.50 -8.92
CA GLU A 116 0.31 -3.52 -10.36
C GLU A 116 -1.16 -3.19 -10.63
N LEU A 117 -1.40 -2.27 -11.56
CA LEU A 117 -2.73 -1.79 -11.90
C LEU A 117 -3.01 -2.10 -13.37
N GLU A 118 -4.09 -2.82 -13.62
CA GLU A 118 -4.51 -3.23 -14.95
C GLU A 118 -5.95 -2.80 -15.18
N GLU A 119 -6.24 -2.29 -16.37
CA GLU A 119 -7.62 -1.96 -16.74
C GLU A 119 -8.47 -3.23 -16.73
N GLY A 120 -9.67 -3.10 -16.18
CA GLY A 120 -10.63 -4.17 -16.12
C GLY A 120 -12.04 -3.62 -16.18
N THR A 121 -13.00 -4.47 -15.82
CA THR A 121 -14.39 -4.08 -15.71
C THR A 121 -14.83 -4.12 -14.26
N ALA A 122 -15.79 -3.27 -13.92
CA ALA A 122 -16.39 -3.26 -12.59
C ALA A 122 -17.90 -3.26 -12.75
N ILE A 123 -18.58 -3.96 -11.87
CA ILE A 123 -20.05 -3.94 -11.81
C ILE A 123 -20.43 -2.79 -10.87
N THR A 124 -21.20 -1.85 -11.41
CA THR A 124 -21.71 -0.71 -10.66
C THR A 124 -23.24 -0.73 -10.69
N GLU A 125 -23.88 0.20 -9.97
CA GLU A 125 -25.34 0.35 -9.99
C GLU A 125 -25.85 0.62 -11.41
N ASP A 126 -25.03 1.26 -12.25
CA ASP A 126 -25.37 1.61 -13.61
C ASP A 126 -25.04 0.50 -14.62
N GLY A 127 -24.61 -0.68 -14.14
CA GLY A 127 -24.24 -1.82 -14.98
C GLY A 127 -22.74 -2.08 -14.95
N VAL A 128 -22.18 -2.53 -16.10
CA VAL A 128 -20.74 -2.81 -16.22
C VAL A 128 -20.04 -1.56 -16.70
N GLY A 129 -19.06 -1.10 -15.95
CA GLY A 129 -18.25 0.06 -16.29
C GLY A 129 -16.77 -0.25 -16.31
N LYS A 130 -15.97 0.79 -16.48
CA LYS A 130 -14.53 0.68 -16.41
C LYS A 130 -14.09 0.50 -14.95
N GLY A 131 -13.09 -0.33 -14.76
CA GLY A 131 -12.54 -0.59 -13.46
C GLY A 131 -11.06 -0.89 -13.55
N THR A 132 -10.50 -1.25 -12.42
CA THR A 132 -9.09 -1.61 -12.31
C THR A 132 -8.96 -2.87 -11.47
N ILE A 133 -8.12 -3.79 -11.94
CA ILE A 133 -7.65 -4.91 -11.15
C ILE A 133 -6.32 -4.50 -10.56
N LEU A 134 -6.27 -4.43 -9.23
CA LEU A 134 -5.03 -4.19 -8.49
C LEU A 134 -4.47 -5.52 -8.05
N LYS A 135 -3.23 -5.80 -8.41
CA LYS A 135 -2.49 -6.96 -7.91
C LYS A 135 -1.42 -6.48 -6.94
N LEU A 136 -1.50 -6.97 -5.72
CA LEU A 136 -0.54 -6.66 -4.66
C LEU A 136 0.32 -7.88 -4.43
N THR A 137 1.64 -7.68 -4.37
CA THR A 137 2.62 -8.71 -4.04
C THR A 137 3.53 -8.16 -2.95
N GLN A 138 3.68 -8.91 -1.87
CA GLN A 138 4.45 -8.45 -0.71
C GLN A 138 5.25 -9.59 -0.12
N GLY A 139 6.52 -9.34 0.17
CA GLY A 139 7.40 -10.34 0.80
C GLY A 139 8.85 -9.88 0.88
N PRO A 140 9.71 -10.62 1.60
CA PRO A 140 9.37 -11.86 2.30
C PRO A 140 8.56 -11.63 3.57
N LEU A 141 7.51 -12.40 3.74
CA LEU A 141 6.67 -12.39 4.93
C LEU A 141 6.50 -13.82 5.45
N PRO A 142 6.74 -14.08 6.75
CA PRO A 142 6.46 -15.39 7.31
C PRO A 142 5.00 -15.77 7.07
N GLN A 143 4.74 -17.06 6.80
CA GLN A 143 3.37 -17.52 6.54
C GLN A 143 2.40 -17.19 7.69
N GLU A 144 2.90 -17.19 8.92
CA GLU A 144 2.10 -16.90 10.11
C GLU A 144 1.45 -15.52 10.11
N VAL A 145 2.02 -14.57 9.38
CA VAL A 145 1.49 -13.19 9.33
C VAL A 145 0.68 -12.89 8.07
N HIS A 146 0.58 -13.84 7.13
CA HIS A 146 -0.11 -13.61 5.85
C HIS A 146 -1.57 -13.23 6.04
N GLU A 147 -2.29 -13.97 6.87
CA GLU A 147 -3.72 -13.72 7.08
C GLU A 147 -3.96 -12.34 7.69
N GLN A 148 -3.18 -11.96 8.69
CA GLN A 148 -3.28 -10.66 9.34
C GLN A 148 -2.92 -9.52 8.36
N THR A 149 -1.88 -9.71 7.58
CA THR A 149 -1.44 -8.73 6.58
C THR A 149 -2.50 -8.55 5.50
N LEU A 150 -3.09 -9.65 5.04
CA LEU A 150 -4.18 -9.59 4.06
C LEU A 150 -5.38 -8.83 4.60
N THR A 151 -5.77 -9.09 5.85
CA THR A 151 -6.87 -8.37 6.50
C THR A 151 -6.58 -6.87 6.56
N SER A 152 -5.36 -6.50 6.89
CA SER A 152 -4.94 -5.09 6.92
C SER A 152 -5.09 -4.42 5.56
N TRP A 153 -4.70 -5.11 4.49
CA TRP A 153 -4.85 -4.58 3.14
C TRP A 153 -6.32 -4.46 2.74
N LYS A 154 -7.14 -5.46 3.06
CA LYS A 154 -8.58 -5.40 2.79
C LYS A 154 -9.23 -4.21 3.49
N ASP A 155 -8.87 -3.98 4.74
CA ASP A 155 -9.36 -2.82 5.51
C ASP A 155 -8.96 -1.50 4.85
N SER A 156 -7.70 -1.39 4.45
CA SER A 156 -7.20 -0.20 3.76
C SER A 156 -7.95 0.04 2.45
N PHE A 157 -8.25 -1.01 1.71
CA PHE A 157 -8.96 -0.89 0.44
C PHE A 157 -10.44 -0.55 0.61
N VAL A 158 -11.04 -0.89 1.75
CA VAL A 158 -12.36 -0.34 2.09
C VAL A 158 -12.29 1.18 2.19
N GLY A 159 -11.26 1.71 2.84
CA GLY A 159 -11.02 3.15 2.93
C GLY A 159 -10.79 3.78 1.57
N LEU A 160 -9.98 3.12 0.72
CA LEU A 160 -9.72 3.62 -0.63
C LEU A 160 -10.99 3.62 -1.48
N THR A 161 -11.81 2.58 -1.39
CA THR A 161 -13.08 2.52 -2.12
C THR A 161 -13.99 3.68 -1.72
N LYS A 162 -14.09 3.99 -0.44
CA LYS A 162 -14.89 5.12 0.04
C LYS A 162 -14.38 6.44 -0.51
N LEU A 163 -13.06 6.62 -0.54
CA LEU A 163 -12.45 7.83 -1.09
C LEU A 163 -12.75 7.99 -2.59
N LEU A 164 -12.61 6.91 -3.35
CA LEU A 164 -12.87 6.91 -4.78
C LEU A 164 -14.35 7.18 -5.07
N ASP A 165 -15.26 6.61 -4.30
CA ASP A 165 -16.70 6.82 -4.47
C ASP A 165 -17.10 8.26 -4.15
N ALA A 166 -16.48 8.87 -3.16
CA ALA A 166 -16.75 10.25 -2.78
C ALA A 166 -16.29 11.26 -3.83
N SER A 167 -15.39 10.85 -4.74
CA SER A 167 -14.84 11.71 -5.80
C SER A 167 -15.70 11.70 -7.07
N LYS A 168 -16.75 10.89 -7.11
CA LYS A 168 -17.64 10.76 -8.29
C LYS A 168 -18.79 11.75 -8.27
#